data_9f956d5943a4bdbf2a5a9445edfd0fc2
#
_entry.id   9f956d5943a4bdbf2a5a9445edfd0fc2
#
_cell.length_a   1.000
_cell.length_b   1.000
_cell.length_c   1.000
_cell.angle_alpha   90.00
_cell.angle_beta   90.00
_cell.angle_gamma   90.00
#
_symmetry.space_group_name_H-M   'P 1'
#
loop_
_entity.id
_entity.type
_entity.pdbx_description
1 polymer ?
#
loop_
_entity_poly.entity_id
_entity_poly.type
_entity_poly.pdbx_seq_one_letter_code
_entity_poly.pdbx_strand_id
1 'polypeptide(L)'
;MNWILTSTGKRFDLFEPDADMIDPRDISHALAHLCRFNGHTREFYSVAQHSCIVAELVPEEHKLAALLHDALRQLHKATANALLLADLVREAA
;
A
#
# COMPACT_ATOMS: atom_id res chain seq x y z
N MET A 1 5.04 13.21 14.03
CA MET A 1 5.47 12.91 12.64
C MET A 1 4.27 12.42 11.84
N ASN A 2 3.99 13.06 10.74
CA ASN A 2 2.82 12.77 9.91
C ASN A 2 3.20 12.40 8.46
N TRP A 3 4.43 11.95 8.26
CA TRP A 3 4.91 11.54 6.95
C TRP A 3 5.72 10.26 7.05
N ILE A 4 5.83 9.56 5.94
CA ILE A 4 6.68 8.37 5.81
C ILE A 4 7.68 8.59 4.67
N LEU A 5 8.83 7.95 4.77
CA LEU A 5 9.83 7.95 3.72
C LEU A 5 9.57 6.75 2.81
N THR A 6 9.36 7.00 1.52
CA THR A 6 9.09 5.93 0.57
C THR A 6 10.37 5.23 0.13
N SER A 7 10.23 4.10 -0.57
CA SER A 7 11.38 3.33 -1.04
C SER A 7 12.26 4.08 -2.03
N THR A 8 11.70 5.04 -2.77
CA THR A 8 12.48 5.90 -3.69
C THR A 8 13.03 7.15 -3.01
N GLY A 9 12.82 7.30 -1.70
CA GLY A 9 13.33 8.44 -0.94
C GLY A 9 12.43 9.65 -0.91
N LYS A 10 11.19 9.52 -1.32
CA LYS A 10 10.21 10.61 -1.26
C LYS A 10 9.57 10.67 0.13
N ARG A 11 9.27 11.89 0.57
CA ARG A 11 8.51 12.14 1.78
C ARG A 11 7.03 12.14 1.43
N PHE A 12 6.28 11.17 1.92
CA PHE A 12 4.85 11.08 1.71
C PHE A 12 4.11 11.59 2.94
N ASP A 13 3.38 12.69 2.79
CA ASP A 13 2.62 13.30 3.88
C ASP A 13 1.26 12.60 3.99
N LEU A 14 0.95 12.08 5.18
CA LEU A 14 -0.26 11.30 5.43
C LEU A 14 -1.51 12.17 5.57
N PHE A 15 -1.36 13.43 5.98
CA PHE A 15 -2.48 14.34 6.20
C PHE A 15 -2.77 15.23 5.00
N GLU A 16 -1.74 15.60 4.26
CA GLU A 16 -1.85 16.45 3.08
C GLU A 16 -1.12 15.83 1.89
N PRO A 17 -1.64 14.70 1.36
CA PRO A 17 -0.99 14.05 0.24
C PRO A 17 -1.05 14.90 -1.02
N ASP A 18 0.04 14.88 -1.78
CA ASP A 18 0.19 15.60 -3.04
C ASP A 18 0.59 14.61 -4.13
N ALA A 19 0.13 14.84 -5.35
CA ALA A 19 0.43 13.97 -6.49
C ALA A 19 1.95 13.83 -6.73
N ASP A 20 2.73 14.85 -6.43
CA ASP A 20 4.19 14.83 -6.59
C ASP A 20 4.88 13.86 -5.61
N MET A 21 4.20 13.47 -4.55
CA MET A 21 4.70 12.50 -3.58
C MET A 21 4.47 11.05 -4.03
N ILE A 22 3.70 10.82 -5.08
CA ILE A 22 3.29 9.50 -5.54
C ILE A 22 4.21 9.05 -6.67
N ASP A 23 4.82 7.89 -6.48
CA ASP A 23 5.67 7.26 -7.49
C ASP A 23 5.18 5.82 -7.69
N PRO A 24 4.87 5.40 -8.93
CA PRO A 24 4.44 4.03 -9.19
C PRO A 24 5.42 2.97 -8.69
N ARG A 25 6.71 3.27 -8.65
CA ARG A 25 7.73 2.36 -8.10
C ARG A 25 7.54 2.14 -6.61
N ASP A 26 7.15 3.17 -5.88
CA ASP A 26 6.85 3.04 -4.45
C ASP A 26 5.60 2.20 -4.22
N ILE A 27 4.57 2.37 -5.05
CA ILE A 27 3.34 1.59 -4.96
C ILE A 27 3.65 0.12 -5.20
N SER A 28 4.34 -0.22 -6.29
CA SER A 28 4.67 -1.61 -6.60
C SER A 28 5.57 -2.24 -5.54
N HIS A 29 6.55 -1.50 -5.02
CA HIS A 29 7.42 -1.98 -3.96
C HIS A 29 6.61 -2.28 -2.69
N ALA A 30 5.76 -1.36 -2.26
CA ALA A 30 4.95 -1.55 -1.06
C ALA A 30 4.00 -2.74 -1.20
N LEU A 31 3.30 -2.86 -2.33
CA LEU A 31 2.38 -3.98 -2.56
C LEU A 31 3.10 -5.32 -2.62
N ALA A 32 4.35 -5.34 -3.11
CA ALA A 32 5.16 -6.56 -3.14
C ALA A 32 5.62 -7.00 -1.74
N HIS A 33 5.64 -6.09 -0.76
CA HIS A 33 6.07 -6.38 0.61
C HIS A 33 4.89 -6.53 1.59
N LEU A 34 3.66 -6.29 1.14
CA LEU A 34 2.47 -6.50 1.96
C LEU A 34 1.94 -7.92 1.75
N CYS A 35 1.69 -8.64 2.86
CA CYS A 35 1.13 -9.98 2.78
C CYS A 35 -0.39 -9.96 2.65
N ARG A 36 -0.92 -11.01 2.00
CA ARG A 36 -2.35 -11.29 1.97
C ARG A 36 -2.74 -12.11 3.19
N PHE A 37 -4.02 -12.06 3.56
CA PHE A 37 -4.62 -12.84 4.65
C PHE A 37 -3.89 -12.68 5.99
N ASN A 38 -3.33 -11.50 6.24
CA ASN A 38 -2.54 -11.21 7.45
C ASN A 38 -1.40 -12.21 7.68
N GLY A 39 -0.86 -12.78 6.60
CA GLY A 39 0.23 -13.73 6.68
C GLY A 39 -0.20 -15.18 6.94
N HIS A 40 -1.49 -15.49 7.04
CA HIS A 40 -1.98 -16.83 7.26
C HIS A 40 -1.96 -17.68 5.97
N THR A 41 -0.76 -17.84 5.43
CA THR A 41 -0.47 -18.65 4.24
C THR A 41 0.76 -19.48 4.51
N ARG A 42 0.93 -20.59 3.79
CA ARG A 42 2.12 -21.44 3.95
C ARG A 42 3.38 -20.74 3.48
N GLU A 43 3.26 -20.02 2.38
CA GLU A 43 4.34 -19.24 1.80
C GLU A 43 3.93 -17.79 1.74
N PHE A 44 4.90 -16.90 1.64
CA PHE A 44 4.62 -15.48 1.49
C PHE A 44 3.80 -15.25 0.22
N TYR A 45 2.65 -14.62 0.39
CA TYR A 45 1.75 -14.25 -0.72
C TYR A 45 1.49 -12.76 -0.64
N SER A 46 2.02 -12.01 -1.60
CA SER A 46 1.95 -10.54 -1.57
C SER A 46 0.67 -10.00 -2.22
N VAL A 47 0.32 -8.79 -1.83
CA VAL A 47 -0.77 -8.05 -2.48
C VAL A 47 -0.45 -7.82 -3.96
N ALA A 48 0.83 -7.57 -4.30
CA ALA A 48 1.25 -7.43 -5.70
C ALA A 48 1.00 -8.70 -6.52
N GLN A 49 1.32 -9.87 -5.97
CA GLN A 49 1.04 -11.15 -6.63
C GLN A 49 -0.46 -11.31 -6.89
N HIS A 50 -1.27 -11.00 -5.89
CA HIS A 50 -2.72 -11.04 -6.04
C HIS A 50 -3.20 -10.12 -7.17
N SER A 51 -2.71 -8.87 -7.20
CA SER A 51 -3.08 -7.91 -8.23
C SER A 51 -2.71 -8.39 -9.65
N CYS A 52 -1.54 -9.02 -9.80
CA CYS A 52 -1.11 -9.59 -11.07
C CYS A 52 -2.01 -10.75 -11.50
N ILE A 53 -2.39 -11.62 -10.58
CA ILE A 53 -3.27 -12.75 -10.87
C ILE A 53 -4.66 -12.25 -11.30
N VAL A 54 -5.22 -11.27 -10.59
CA VAL A 54 -6.50 -10.67 -10.96
C VAL A 54 -6.42 -10.06 -12.34
N ALA A 55 -5.33 -9.35 -12.66
CA ALA A 55 -5.15 -8.74 -13.98
C ALA A 55 -5.11 -9.78 -15.11
N GLU A 56 -4.58 -10.98 -14.86
CA GLU A 56 -4.58 -12.05 -15.86
C GLU A 56 -5.96 -12.64 -16.11
N LEU A 57 -6.86 -12.54 -15.13
CA LEU A 57 -8.19 -13.13 -15.18
C LEU A 57 -9.25 -12.21 -15.79
N VAL A 58 -8.94 -10.96 -16.06
CA VAL A 58 -9.88 -9.97 -16.58
C VAL A 58 -9.57 -9.63 -18.05
N PRO A 59 -10.55 -9.11 -18.82
CA PRO A 59 -10.31 -8.65 -20.19
C PRO A 59 -9.24 -7.56 -20.26
N GLU A 60 -8.57 -7.44 -21.40
CA GLU A 60 -7.48 -6.49 -21.64
C GLU A 60 -7.84 -5.06 -21.23
N GLU A 61 -9.05 -4.62 -21.51
CA GLU A 61 -9.53 -3.26 -21.19
C GLU A 61 -9.61 -2.97 -19.68
N HIS A 62 -9.61 -4.01 -18.84
CA HIS A 62 -9.71 -3.88 -17.39
C HIS A 62 -8.42 -4.21 -16.65
N LYS A 63 -7.34 -4.56 -17.37
CA LYS A 63 -6.10 -5.01 -16.73
C LYS A 63 -5.45 -3.92 -15.86
N LEU A 64 -5.40 -2.68 -16.33
CA LEU A 64 -4.83 -1.61 -15.55
C LEU A 64 -5.62 -1.37 -14.26
N ALA A 65 -6.95 -1.34 -14.36
CA ALA A 65 -7.80 -1.20 -13.17
C ALA A 65 -7.59 -2.34 -12.20
N ALA A 66 -7.46 -3.57 -12.70
CA ALA A 66 -7.20 -4.75 -11.87
C ALA A 66 -5.85 -4.66 -11.14
N LEU A 67 -4.81 -4.21 -11.82
CA LEU A 67 -3.48 -4.03 -11.21
C LEU A 67 -3.50 -2.99 -10.09
N LEU A 68 -4.33 -1.97 -10.20
CA LEU A 68 -4.38 -0.85 -9.27
C LEU A 68 -5.48 -0.96 -8.21
N HIS A 69 -6.34 -2.00 -8.28
CA HIS A 69 -7.54 -2.06 -7.44
C HIS A 69 -7.25 -2.06 -5.94
N ASP A 70 -6.12 -2.63 -5.51
CA ASP A 70 -5.75 -2.67 -4.10
C ASP A 70 -4.81 -1.55 -3.68
N ALA A 71 -4.25 -0.77 -4.62
CA ALA A 71 -3.25 0.25 -4.29
C ALA A 71 -3.82 1.33 -3.37
N LEU A 72 -4.96 1.90 -3.71
CA LEU A 72 -5.62 2.92 -2.90
C LEU A 72 -6.08 2.36 -1.56
N ARG A 73 -6.63 1.16 -1.58
CA ARG A 73 -7.11 0.47 -0.38
C ARG A 73 -5.98 0.23 0.61
N GLN A 74 -4.81 -0.21 0.13
CA GLN A 74 -3.65 -0.46 0.99
C GLN A 74 -3.07 0.83 1.54
N LEU A 75 -3.03 1.90 0.75
CA LEU A 75 -2.60 3.21 1.22
C LEU A 75 -3.51 3.72 2.33
N HIS A 76 -4.82 3.60 2.15
CA HIS A 76 -5.82 4.01 3.13
C HIS A 76 -5.65 3.24 4.44
N LYS A 77 -5.46 1.94 4.36
CA LYS A 77 -5.24 1.07 5.51
C LYS A 77 -3.94 1.41 6.24
N ALA A 78 -2.86 1.67 5.50
CA ALA A 78 -1.58 2.06 6.08
C ALA A 78 -1.69 3.41 6.81
N THR A 79 -2.42 4.36 6.24
CA THR A 79 -2.67 5.67 6.87
C THR A 79 -3.45 5.49 8.18
N ALA A 80 -4.51 4.70 8.17
CA ALA A 80 -5.30 4.43 9.37
C ALA A 80 -4.46 3.77 10.45
N ASN A 81 -3.62 2.81 10.10
CA ASN A 81 -2.73 2.13 11.04
C ASN A 81 -1.69 3.09 11.62
N ALA A 82 -1.14 3.97 10.81
CA ALA A 82 -0.15 4.96 11.26
C ALA A 82 -0.78 5.94 12.25
N LEU A 83 -2.01 6.39 11.99
CA LEU A 83 -2.73 7.29 12.89
C LEU A 83 -3.05 6.61 14.21
N LEU A 84 -3.48 5.36 14.18
CA LEU A 84 -3.76 4.57 15.38
C LEU A 84 -2.50 4.39 16.22
N LEU A 85 -1.38 4.06 15.59
CA LEU A 85 -0.12 3.89 16.28
C LEU A 85 0.35 5.21 16.91
N ALA A 86 0.19 6.33 16.22
CA ALA A 86 0.55 7.65 16.74
C ALA A 86 -0.28 7.99 17.99
N ASP A 87 -1.56 7.66 18.01
CA ASP A 87 -2.43 7.87 19.17
C ASP A 87 -1.98 7.00 20.35
N LEU A 88 -1.66 5.73 20.12
CA LEU A 88 -1.17 4.83 21.16
C LEU A 88 0.15 5.33 21.78
N VAL A 89 1.06 5.82 20.96
CA VAL A 89 2.34 6.38 21.45
C VAL A 89 2.10 7.62 22.28
N ARG A 90 1.18 8.50 21.91
CA ARG A 90 0.83 9.69 22.69
C ARG A 90 0.26 9.33 24.05
N GLU A 91 -0.64 8.34 24.11
CA GLU A 91 -1.23 7.90 25.38
C GLU A 91 -0.21 7.25 26.31
N ALA A 92 0.80 6.59 25.76
CA ALA A 92 1.86 5.94 26.54
C ALA A 92 2.90 6.94 27.09
N ALA A 93 2.98 8.12 26.52
CA ALA A 93 3.89 9.16 26.99
C ALA A 93 3.26 9.98 28.10
#